data_c8a248935038252e1a82a3e53bc61546
#
_entry.id   c8a248935038252e1a82a3e53bc61546
#
_cell.length_a   1.000
_cell.length_b   1.000
_cell.length_c   1.000
_cell.angle_alpha   90.00
_cell.angle_beta   90.00
_cell.angle_gamma   90.00
#
_symmetry.space_group_name_H-M   'P 1'
#
loop_
_entity.id
_entity.type
_entity.pdbx_description
1 polymer ?
#
loop_
_entity_poly.entity_id
_entity_poly.type
_entity_poly.pdbx_seq_one_letter_code
_entity_poly.pdbx_strand_id
1 'polypeptide(L)'
;MQTSTLLLFLFIIAVFAFYSSQNRSISIAGKLGGIRKLSSLPSYYGTYSVLLTLVPVLLFISLWISLDQLVIERLVVEKIPKEYVPLNTSDYQLMINKIMSISGGIIKNDSVPSWQLDAAVRMQQLSVVSQWSITCLSISVSYTHLRAHETLGN
;
A
#
# COMPACT_ATOMS: atom_id res chain seq x y z
N MET A 1 9.62 3.88 0.68
CA MET A 1 8.80 5.03 1.14
C MET A 1 8.26 4.70 2.52
N GLN A 2 8.17 5.68 3.40
CA GLN A 2 7.55 5.43 4.71
C GLN A 2 6.03 5.26 4.52
N THR A 3 5.41 4.37 5.29
CA THR A 3 3.94 4.16 5.32
C THR A 3 3.15 5.46 5.47
N SER A 4 3.73 6.45 6.16
CA SER A 4 3.18 7.80 6.30
C SER A 4 3.02 8.54 4.96
N THR A 5 3.95 8.39 4.04
CA THR A 5 3.86 9.02 2.69
C THR A 5 2.73 8.40 1.88
N LEU A 6 2.56 7.08 1.95
CA LEU A 6 1.48 6.38 1.26
C LEU A 6 0.11 6.79 1.81
N LEU A 7 -0.04 6.88 3.15
CA LEU A 7 -1.26 7.37 3.80
C LEU A 7 -1.59 8.82 3.41
N LEU A 8 -0.56 9.67 3.29
CA LEU A 8 -0.75 11.06 2.86
C LEU A 8 -1.26 11.13 1.42
N PHE A 9 -0.72 10.32 0.50
CA PHE A 9 -1.23 10.23 -0.87
C PHE A 9 -2.68 9.75 -0.92
N LEU A 10 -3.02 8.71 -0.15
CA LEU A 10 -4.40 8.23 -0.07
C LEU A 10 -5.35 9.30 0.47
N PHE A 11 -4.92 10.06 1.47
CA PHE A 11 -5.70 11.18 2.00
C PHE A 11 -5.95 12.26 0.94
N ILE A 12 -4.94 12.64 0.17
CA ILE A 12 -5.08 13.61 -0.93
C ILE A 12 -6.08 13.09 -1.97
N ILE A 13 -5.98 11.81 -2.36
CA ILE A 13 -6.92 11.20 -3.33
C ILE A 13 -8.34 11.19 -2.77
N ALA A 14 -8.53 10.89 -1.49
CA ALA A 14 -9.83 10.89 -0.84
C ALA A 14 -10.47 12.29 -0.82
N VAL A 15 -9.70 13.31 -0.50
CA VAL A 15 -10.13 14.71 -0.53
C VAL A 15 -10.52 15.12 -1.95
N PHE A 16 -9.71 14.77 -2.93
CA PHE A 16 -10.01 15.04 -4.34
C PHE A 16 -11.29 14.33 -4.80
N ALA A 17 -11.47 13.05 -4.47
CA ALA A 17 -12.67 12.27 -4.79
C ALA A 17 -13.91 12.89 -4.16
N PHE A 18 -13.82 13.36 -2.90
CA PHE A 18 -14.91 14.03 -2.21
C PHE A 18 -15.36 15.29 -2.94
N TYR A 19 -14.44 16.22 -3.19
CA TYR A 19 -14.75 17.49 -3.82
C TYR A 19 -15.21 17.31 -5.28
N SER A 20 -14.59 16.42 -6.04
CA SER A 20 -14.98 16.13 -7.42
C SER A 20 -16.42 15.63 -7.50
N SER A 21 -16.78 14.66 -6.66
CA SER A 21 -18.13 14.08 -6.62
C SER A 21 -19.18 15.09 -6.09
N GLN A 22 -18.83 15.87 -5.08
CA GLN A 22 -19.73 16.90 -4.55
C GLN A 22 -20.00 18.00 -5.57
N ASN A 23 -18.99 18.53 -6.23
CA ASN A 23 -19.12 19.56 -7.26
C ASN A 23 -19.96 19.08 -8.44
N ARG A 24 -19.77 17.82 -8.84
CA ARG A 24 -20.57 17.20 -9.90
C ARG A 24 -22.03 17.08 -9.51
N SER A 25 -22.34 16.63 -8.27
CA SER A 25 -23.71 16.53 -7.79
C SER A 25 -24.41 17.90 -7.74
N ILE A 26 -23.71 18.96 -7.37
CA ILE A 26 -24.21 20.35 -7.38
C ILE A 26 -24.46 20.82 -8.82
N SER A 27 -23.56 20.51 -9.75
CA SER A 27 -23.74 20.85 -11.18
C SER A 27 -24.97 20.18 -11.79
N ILE A 28 -25.21 18.90 -11.47
CA ILE A 28 -26.41 18.16 -11.91
C ILE A 28 -27.68 18.76 -11.28
N ALA A 29 -27.62 19.11 -10.00
CA ALA A 29 -28.73 19.76 -9.31
C ALA A 29 -29.14 21.10 -9.98
N GLY A 30 -28.16 21.88 -10.41
CA GLY A 30 -28.40 23.14 -11.14
C GLY A 30 -29.19 22.92 -12.43
N LYS A 31 -28.91 21.84 -13.19
CA LYS A 31 -29.60 21.46 -14.42
C LYS A 31 -31.04 20.96 -14.16
N LEU A 32 -31.29 20.36 -12.99
CA LEU A 32 -32.58 19.76 -12.61
C LEU A 32 -33.53 20.76 -11.91
N GLY A 33 -33.10 22.01 -11.70
CA GLY A 33 -33.91 23.06 -11.07
C GLY A 33 -33.74 23.17 -9.56
N GLY A 34 -32.60 22.75 -9.03
CA GLY A 34 -32.17 23.01 -7.66
C GLY A 34 -31.83 21.78 -6.82
N ILE A 35 -31.10 22.01 -5.72
CA ILE A 35 -30.59 20.96 -4.81
C ILE A 35 -31.73 20.11 -4.20
N ARG A 36 -32.93 20.68 -4.05
CA ARG A 36 -34.12 19.96 -3.51
C ARG A 36 -34.64 18.84 -4.39
N LYS A 37 -34.22 18.78 -5.66
CA LYS A 37 -34.60 17.71 -6.60
C LYS A 37 -33.60 16.56 -6.63
N LEU A 38 -32.48 16.67 -5.90
CA LEU A 38 -31.57 15.54 -5.69
C LEU A 38 -32.19 14.55 -4.70
N SER A 39 -31.99 13.27 -4.95
CA SER A 39 -32.44 12.18 -4.06
C SER A 39 -31.68 12.16 -2.72
N SER A 40 -30.52 12.84 -2.62
CA SER A 40 -29.70 12.94 -1.40
C SER A 40 -28.92 14.25 -1.37
N LEU A 41 -28.48 14.67 -0.18
CA LEU A 41 -27.62 15.85 -0.02
C LEU A 41 -26.30 15.69 -0.78
N PRO A 42 -25.74 16.75 -1.39
CA PRO A 42 -24.47 16.70 -2.12
C PRO A 42 -23.30 16.10 -1.34
N SER A 43 -23.26 16.31 -0.01
CA SER A 43 -22.23 15.73 0.85
C SER A 43 -22.26 14.19 0.91
N TYR A 44 -23.44 13.57 0.79
CA TYR A 44 -23.56 12.11 0.76
C TYR A 44 -22.91 11.51 -0.50
N TYR A 45 -23.03 12.19 -1.64
CA TYR A 45 -22.36 11.77 -2.87
C TYR A 45 -20.83 11.86 -2.72
N GLY A 46 -20.32 12.91 -2.04
CA GLY A 46 -18.91 13.03 -1.72
C GLY A 46 -18.43 11.89 -0.82
N THR A 47 -19.10 11.64 0.28
CA THR A 47 -18.76 10.57 1.23
C THR A 47 -18.81 9.18 0.58
N TYR A 48 -19.86 8.91 -0.23
CA TYR A 48 -19.99 7.66 -0.96
C TYR A 48 -18.81 7.43 -1.93
N SER A 49 -18.42 8.48 -2.67
CA SER A 49 -17.27 8.41 -3.57
C SER A 49 -15.96 8.12 -2.84
N VAL A 50 -15.75 8.73 -1.67
CA VAL A 50 -14.59 8.46 -0.81
C VAL A 50 -14.57 7.00 -0.37
N LEU A 51 -15.68 6.47 0.16
CA LEU A 51 -15.77 5.08 0.60
C LEU A 51 -15.51 4.11 -0.56
N LEU A 52 -16.13 4.35 -1.71
CA LEU A 52 -15.96 3.50 -2.89
C LEU A 52 -14.52 3.49 -3.41
N THR A 53 -13.79 4.59 -3.25
CA THR A 53 -12.38 4.70 -3.66
C THR A 53 -11.44 4.13 -2.61
N LEU A 54 -11.65 4.43 -1.32
CA LEU A 54 -10.72 4.03 -0.27
C LEU A 54 -10.83 2.56 0.14
N VAL A 55 -12.05 2.01 0.24
CA VAL A 55 -12.25 0.65 0.74
C VAL A 55 -11.47 -0.39 -0.07
N PRO A 56 -11.57 -0.45 -1.42
CA PRO A 56 -10.82 -1.43 -2.19
C PRO A 56 -9.30 -1.22 -2.11
N VAL A 57 -8.85 0.02 -2.02
CA VAL A 57 -7.41 0.32 -1.89
C VAL A 57 -6.89 -0.12 -0.53
N LEU A 58 -7.62 0.13 0.56
CA LEU A 58 -7.22 -0.31 1.90
C LEU A 58 -7.21 -1.83 2.03
N LEU A 59 -8.19 -2.53 1.43
CA LEU A 59 -8.19 -3.99 1.37
C LEU A 59 -6.97 -4.51 0.60
N PHE A 60 -6.66 -3.91 -0.53
CA PHE A 60 -5.50 -4.29 -1.33
C PHE A 60 -4.19 -4.07 -0.56
N ILE A 61 -4.02 -2.91 0.11
CA ILE A 61 -2.83 -2.60 0.91
C ILE A 61 -2.68 -3.59 2.08
N SER A 62 -3.77 -3.90 2.79
CA SER A 62 -3.72 -4.83 3.92
C SER A 62 -3.33 -6.25 3.48
N LEU A 63 -3.86 -6.71 2.36
CA LEU A 63 -3.49 -7.98 1.76
C LEU A 63 -2.02 -7.99 1.32
N TRP A 64 -1.56 -6.90 0.67
CA TRP A 64 -0.18 -6.77 0.24
C TRP A 64 0.79 -6.82 1.41
N ILE A 65 0.57 -6.04 2.47
CA ILE A 65 1.43 -6.02 3.66
C ILE A 65 1.52 -7.42 4.30
N SER A 66 0.41 -8.16 4.30
CA SER A 66 0.38 -9.53 4.85
C SER A 66 1.20 -10.53 4.03
N LEU A 67 1.22 -10.37 2.71
CA LEU A 67 1.92 -11.30 1.80
C LEU A 67 3.38 -10.90 1.58
N ASP A 68 3.68 -9.61 1.56
CA ASP A 68 4.99 -9.05 1.22
C ASP A 68 6.11 -9.62 2.07
N GLN A 69 5.91 -9.63 3.39
CA GLN A 69 6.92 -10.16 4.32
C GLN A 69 7.21 -11.64 4.09
N LEU A 70 6.18 -12.45 3.83
CA LEU A 70 6.32 -13.88 3.56
C LEU A 70 7.08 -14.14 2.24
N VAL A 71 6.79 -13.36 1.21
CA VAL A 71 7.43 -13.49 -0.10
C VAL A 71 8.90 -13.07 -0.03
N ILE A 72 9.19 -11.91 0.59
CA ILE A 72 10.57 -11.41 0.74
C ILE A 72 11.40 -12.40 1.55
N GLU A 73 10.89 -12.88 2.67
CA GLU A 73 11.57 -13.87 3.51
C GLU A 73 11.96 -15.13 2.71
N ARG A 74 11.01 -15.70 1.97
CA ARG A 74 11.27 -16.88 1.12
C ARG A 74 12.34 -16.61 0.08
N LEU A 75 12.25 -15.49 -0.63
CA LEU A 75 13.22 -15.13 -1.69
C LEU A 75 14.63 -14.85 -1.15
N VAL A 76 14.74 -14.36 0.08
CA VAL A 76 16.02 -14.14 0.74
C VAL A 76 16.61 -15.49 1.18
N VAL A 77 15.82 -16.31 1.87
CA VAL A 77 16.29 -17.61 2.40
C VAL A 77 16.69 -18.59 1.30
N GLU A 78 16.00 -18.58 0.16
CA GLU A 78 16.35 -19.42 -1.00
C GLU A 78 17.79 -19.24 -1.48
N LYS A 79 18.37 -18.06 -1.26
CA LYS A 79 19.75 -17.74 -1.68
C LYS A 79 20.78 -17.94 -0.58
N ILE A 80 20.35 -18.20 0.64
CA ILE A 80 21.27 -18.54 1.74
C ILE A 80 21.73 -19.97 1.56
N PRO A 81 23.06 -20.25 1.65
CA PRO A 81 23.57 -21.62 1.62
C PRO A 81 22.88 -22.48 2.70
N LYS A 82 22.44 -23.69 2.34
CA LYS A 82 21.65 -24.57 3.22
C LYS A 82 22.34 -24.91 4.54
N GLU A 83 23.67 -24.82 4.57
CA GLU A 83 24.48 -25.03 5.78
C GLU A 83 24.20 -24.02 6.89
N TYR A 84 23.78 -22.81 6.52
CA TYR A 84 23.51 -21.70 7.47
C TYR A 84 22.02 -21.55 7.82
N VAL A 85 21.16 -22.31 7.19
CA VAL A 85 19.72 -22.29 7.49
C VAL A 85 19.42 -23.26 8.63
N PRO A 86 19.02 -22.78 9.82
CA PRO A 86 18.72 -23.65 10.95
C PRO A 86 17.49 -24.52 10.67
N LEU A 87 17.55 -25.77 11.14
CA LEU A 87 16.42 -26.70 11.09
C LEU A 87 15.39 -26.44 12.18
N ASN A 88 15.80 -25.77 13.26
CA ASN A 88 14.93 -25.45 14.39
C ASN A 88 14.20 -24.11 14.13
N THR A 89 12.89 -24.09 14.34
CA THR A 89 12.03 -22.92 14.09
C THR A 89 12.47 -21.70 14.90
N SER A 90 12.91 -21.86 16.15
CA SER A 90 13.35 -20.74 16.99
C SER A 90 14.61 -20.09 16.46
N ASP A 91 15.60 -20.89 16.06
CA ASP A 91 16.87 -20.40 15.53
C ASP A 91 16.69 -19.77 14.14
N TYR A 92 15.77 -20.33 13.34
CA TYR A 92 15.37 -19.77 12.06
C TYR A 92 14.78 -18.36 12.22
N GLN A 93 13.85 -18.16 13.16
CA GLN A 93 13.27 -16.84 13.45
C GLN A 93 14.32 -15.85 13.95
N LEU A 94 15.26 -16.28 14.79
CA LEU A 94 16.37 -15.44 15.25
C LEU A 94 17.28 -15.03 14.08
N MET A 95 17.56 -15.93 13.15
CA MET A 95 18.34 -15.65 11.95
C MET A 95 17.65 -14.58 11.09
N ILE A 96 16.35 -14.75 10.80
CA ILE A 96 15.56 -13.81 9.99
C ILE A 96 15.50 -12.44 10.67
N ASN A 97 15.20 -12.38 11.96
CA ASN A 97 15.15 -11.14 12.73
C ASN A 97 16.50 -10.41 12.73
N LYS A 98 17.61 -11.16 12.78
CA LYS A 98 18.96 -10.59 12.70
C LYS A 98 19.21 -9.99 11.31
N ILE A 99 18.89 -10.71 10.23
CA ILE A 99 19.02 -10.21 8.85
C ILE A 99 18.15 -8.97 8.66
N MET A 100 16.93 -8.96 9.17
CA MET A 100 16.04 -7.80 9.13
C MET A 100 16.63 -6.60 9.87
N SER A 101 17.24 -6.80 11.04
CA SER A 101 17.88 -5.74 11.82
C SER A 101 19.11 -5.16 11.11
N ILE A 102 19.88 -5.99 10.39
CA ILE A 102 21.00 -5.56 9.57
C ILE A 102 20.48 -4.76 8.36
N SER A 103 19.45 -5.25 7.67
CA SER A 103 18.86 -4.57 6.51
C SER A 103 18.27 -3.20 6.88
N GLY A 104 17.76 -3.06 8.11
CA GLY A 104 17.25 -1.80 8.67
C GLY A 104 18.34 -0.86 9.19
N GLY A 105 19.62 -1.25 9.14
CA GLY A 105 20.74 -0.43 9.62
C GLY A 105 20.87 -0.33 11.15
N ILE A 106 20.16 -1.19 11.90
CA ILE A 106 20.18 -1.19 13.37
C ILE A 106 21.50 -1.81 13.89
N ILE A 107 22.01 -2.82 13.20
CA ILE A 107 23.26 -3.51 13.54
C ILE A 107 24.35 -3.04 12.58
N LYS A 108 25.46 -2.55 13.12
CA LYS A 108 26.65 -2.14 12.34
C LYS A 108 27.44 -3.35 11.84
N ASN A 109 28.02 -3.21 10.66
CA ASN A 109 28.65 -4.27 9.86
C ASN A 109 29.92 -4.92 10.44
N ASP A 110 30.53 -4.37 11.51
CA ASP A 110 31.90 -4.71 11.92
C ASP A 110 32.09 -6.15 12.48
N SER A 111 31.03 -6.90 12.70
CA SER A 111 31.09 -8.27 13.24
C SER A 111 30.11 -9.25 12.60
N VAL A 112 29.62 -8.93 11.39
CA VAL A 112 28.58 -9.74 10.72
C VAL A 112 29.23 -10.62 9.65
N PRO A 113 28.93 -11.93 9.59
CA PRO A 113 29.37 -12.81 8.50
C PRO A 113 28.91 -12.28 7.13
N SER A 114 29.74 -12.44 6.10
CA SER A 114 29.47 -11.94 4.74
C SER A 114 28.13 -12.40 4.18
N TRP A 115 27.75 -13.67 4.39
CA TRP A 115 26.47 -14.20 3.93
C TRP A 115 25.23 -13.53 4.56
N GLN A 116 25.34 -13.07 5.85
CA GLN A 116 24.25 -12.31 6.48
C GLN A 116 24.15 -10.90 5.90
N LEU A 117 25.29 -10.32 5.55
CA LEU A 117 25.32 -9.00 4.91
C LEU A 117 24.69 -9.07 3.51
N ASP A 118 25.06 -10.07 2.71
CA ASP A 118 24.49 -10.28 1.38
C ASP A 118 22.99 -10.52 1.43
N ALA A 119 22.54 -11.33 2.40
CA ALA A 119 21.12 -11.57 2.65
C ALA A 119 20.37 -10.28 3.05
N ALA A 120 20.97 -9.44 3.89
CA ALA A 120 20.39 -8.17 4.34
C ALA A 120 20.31 -7.14 3.19
N VAL A 121 21.33 -7.02 2.36
CA VAL A 121 21.30 -6.17 1.15
C VAL A 121 20.20 -6.61 0.20
N ARG A 122 20.07 -7.92 -0.02
CA ARG A 122 19.00 -8.47 -0.85
C ARG A 122 17.61 -8.20 -0.27
N MET A 123 17.43 -8.39 1.03
CA MET A 123 16.18 -8.07 1.73
C MET A 123 15.82 -6.59 1.55
N GLN A 124 16.77 -5.69 1.67
CA GLN A 124 16.57 -4.26 1.46
C GLN A 124 16.16 -3.95 0.02
N GLN A 125 16.83 -4.54 -0.97
CA GLN A 125 16.50 -4.35 -2.39
C GLN A 125 15.07 -4.83 -2.70
N LEU A 126 14.70 -6.02 -2.24
CA LEU A 126 13.34 -6.56 -2.42
C LEU A 126 12.29 -5.70 -1.73
N SER A 127 12.57 -5.21 -0.52
CA SER A 127 11.66 -4.29 0.20
C SER A 127 11.46 -2.97 -0.54
N VAL A 128 12.50 -2.42 -1.15
CA VAL A 128 12.40 -1.20 -1.97
C VAL A 128 11.54 -1.45 -3.21
N VAL A 129 11.76 -2.55 -3.92
CA VAL A 129 10.94 -2.94 -5.09
C VAL A 129 9.48 -3.12 -4.70
N SER A 130 9.21 -3.83 -3.61
CA SER A 130 7.87 -4.04 -3.09
C SER A 130 7.17 -2.71 -2.74
N GLN A 131 7.86 -1.79 -2.07
CA GLN A 131 7.32 -0.48 -1.71
C GLN A 131 6.96 0.37 -2.95
N TRP A 132 7.75 0.33 -3.99
CA TRP A 132 7.43 0.98 -5.25
C TRP A 132 6.24 0.32 -5.95
N SER A 133 6.20 -1.00 -5.96
CA SER A 133 5.11 -1.78 -6.58
C SER A 133 3.77 -1.48 -5.92
N ILE A 134 3.69 -1.53 -4.58
CA ILE A 134 2.44 -1.22 -3.87
C ILE A 134 2.01 0.23 -4.10
N THR A 135 2.96 1.17 -4.16
CA THR A 135 2.64 2.58 -4.41
C THR A 135 2.04 2.77 -5.80
N CYS A 136 2.67 2.25 -6.84
CA CYS A 136 2.17 2.33 -8.21
C CYS A 136 0.80 1.66 -8.36
N LEU A 137 0.63 0.47 -7.80
CA LEU A 137 -0.63 -0.27 -7.84
C LEU A 137 -1.75 0.44 -7.07
N SER A 138 -1.46 0.98 -5.88
CA SER A 138 -2.44 1.73 -5.09
C SER A 138 -2.94 2.98 -5.80
N ILE A 139 -2.05 3.72 -6.48
CA ILE A 139 -2.42 4.88 -7.29
C ILE A 139 -3.28 4.43 -8.48
N SER A 140 -2.88 3.34 -9.15
CA SER A 140 -3.61 2.79 -10.31
C SER A 140 -5.02 2.36 -9.93
N VAL A 141 -5.18 1.61 -8.83
CA VAL A 141 -6.48 1.17 -8.31
C VAL A 141 -7.35 2.37 -7.92
N SER A 142 -6.78 3.35 -7.21
CA SER A 142 -7.51 4.58 -6.83
C SER A 142 -8.01 5.33 -8.06
N TYR A 143 -7.16 5.49 -9.07
CA TYR A 143 -7.53 6.17 -10.32
C TYR A 143 -8.63 5.44 -11.09
N THR A 144 -8.54 4.12 -11.22
CA THR A 144 -9.56 3.33 -11.93
C THR A 144 -10.91 3.38 -11.24
N HIS A 145 -10.94 3.30 -9.90
CA HIS A 145 -12.19 3.43 -9.14
C HIS A 145 -12.80 4.82 -9.24
N LEU A 146 -11.98 5.86 -9.17
CA LEU A 146 -12.44 7.24 -9.32
C LEU A 146 -13.06 7.46 -10.72
N ARG A 147 -12.39 6.98 -11.78
CA ARG A 147 -12.85 7.12 -13.16
C ARG A 147 -14.12 6.30 -13.44
N ALA A 148 -14.19 5.08 -12.91
CA ALA A 148 -15.39 4.25 -13.06
C ALA A 148 -16.63 4.94 -12.46
N HIS A 149 -16.47 5.61 -11.32
CA HIS A 149 -17.55 6.39 -10.70
C HIS A 149 -17.98 7.60 -11.54
N GLU A 150 -17.04 8.23 -12.27
CA GLU A 150 -17.35 9.34 -13.17
C GLU A 150 -18.12 8.90 -14.41
N THR A 151 -17.88 7.70 -14.93
CA THR A 151 -18.54 7.20 -16.15
C THR A 151 -19.94 6.66 -15.92
N LEU A 152 -20.24 6.12 -14.73
CA LEU A 152 -21.58 5.62 -14.38
C LEU A 152 -22.64 6.73 -14.18
N GLY A 153 -22.25 7.99 -14.16
CA GLY A 153 -23.14 9.15 -14.02
C GLY A 153 -23.47 9.87 -15.33
N ASN A 154 -23.12 9.30 -16.46
CA ASN A 154 -23.54 9.76 -17.79
C ASN A 154 -24.65 8.84 -18.27
#